data_37593f14cc051c75aa2acf415e6cb1b8
#
_entry.id   37593f14cc051c75aa2acf415e6cb1b8
#
_cell.length_a   1.000
_cell.length_b   1.000
_cell.length_c   1.000
_cell.angle_alpha   90.00
_cell.angle_beta   90.00
_cell.angle_gamma   90.00
#
_symmetry.space_group_name_H-M   'P 1'
#
loop_
_entity.id
_entity.type
_entity.pdbx_description
1 polymer ?
#
loop_
_entity_poly.entity_id
_entity_poly.type
_entity_poly.pdbx_seq_one_letter_code
_entity_poly.pdbx_strand_id
1 'polypeptide(L)'
;MANHPFDTLALPSGASFIFTPCPGTKETTINSALDTLKEAGADAVVTLLPDTEIDALEVSGLGDEVEQRGLTWFQLPIEDDEEPGEAFKQAWEEQKATLFDLFNRGKTLAIHCRGGSGRTGLMAAILLLESGEKWADVQSRIQSVRPKALTHPAHISYLKKHYSI
;
A
#
# COMPACT_ATOMS: atom_id res chain seq x y z
N MET A 1 2.69 12.31 22.92
CA MET A 1 2.59 12.49 21.47
C MET A 1 2.00 11.26 20.82
N ALA A 2 1.06 11.46 19.94
CA ALA A 2 0.49 10.34 19.21
C ALA A 2 1.50 9.84 18.17
N ASN A 3 1.71 8.54 18.10
CA ASN A 3 2.50 7.93 17.05
C ASN A 3 1.62 7.66 15.84
N HIS A 4 2.22 7.67 14.65
CA HIS A 4 1.51 7.32 13.44
C HIS A 4 1.08 5.84 13.51
N PRO A 5 -0.21 5.53 13.33
CA PRO A 5 -0.69 4.15 13.47
C PRO A 5 -0.29 3.27 12.31
N PHE A 6 0.02 2.00 12.59
CA PHE A 6 0.31 1.01 11.57
C PHE A 6 0.12 -0.39 12.12
N ASP A 7 -0.03 -1.36 11.21
CA ASP A 7 -0.05 -2.79 11.54
C ASP A 7 0.83 -3.54 10.56
N THR A 8 1.54 -4.54 11.04
CA THR A 8 2.45 -5.33 10.21
C THR A 8 1.87 -6.71 9.92
N LEU A 9 1.96 -7.14 8.66
CA LEU A 9 1.61 -8.48 8.22
C LEU A 9 2.86 -9.17 7.69
N ALA A 10 3.39 -10.12 8.46
CA ALA A 10 4.54 -10.92 8.03
C ALA A 10 4.07 -11.99 7.04
N LEU A 11 4.83 -12.21 5.97
CA LEU A 11 4.49 -13.16 4.92
C LEU A 11 5.41 -14.38 4.96
N PRO A 12 4.92 -15.56 4.51
CA PRO A 12 5.74 -16.77 4.48
C PRO A 12 7.02 -16.64 3.65
N SER A 13 7.00 -15.75 2.64
CA SER A 13 8.15 -15.51 1.76
C SER A 13 9.32 -14.79 2.45
N GLY A 14 9.10 -14.24 3.65
CA GLY A 14 10.07 -13.40 4.35
C GLY A 14 9.83 -11.91 4.17
N ALA A 15 9.03 -11.50 3.18
CA ALA A 15 8.62 -10.12 3.03
C ALA A 15 7.57 -9.76 4.08
N SER A 16 7.32 -8.48 4.28
CA SER A 16 6.25 -8.00 5.16
C SER A 16 5.54 -6.82 4.52
N PHE A 17 4.26 -6.67 4.85
CA PHE A 17 3.49 -5.46 4.55
C PHE A 17 3.25 -4.70 5.84
N ILE A 18 3.35 -3.39 5.75
CA ILE A 18 2.86 -2.49 6.80
C ILE A 18 1.62 -1.82 6.23
N PHE A 19 0.48 -1.99 6.90
CA PHE A 19 -0.77 -1.32 6.55
C PHE A 19 -0.90 -0.06 7.40
N THR A 20 -1.05 1.09 6.76
CA THR A 20 -1.02 2.37 7.45
C THR A 20 -1.90 3.40 6.74
N PRO A 21 -2.51 4.34 7.48
CA PRO A 21 -3.14 5.50 6.85
C PRO A 21 -2.08 6.43 6.27
N CYS A 22 -2.53 7.44 5.53
CA CYS A 22 -1.62 8.38 4.89
C CYS A 22 -0.75 9.12 5.91
N PRO A 23 0.58 9.08 5.77
CA PRO A 23 1.47 9.84 6.65
C PRO A 23 1.13 11.34 6.63
N GLY A 24 1.11 11.95 7.82
CA GLY A 24 0.82 13.37 7.96
C GLY A 24 -0.65 13.71 8.15
N THR A 25 -1.55 12.71 8.26
CA THR A 25 -2.99 12.93 8.41
C THR A 25 -3.58 12.49 9.74
N LYS A 26 -2.79 11.84 10.60
CA LYS A 26 -3.26 11.29 11.88
C LYS A 26 -2.58 11.97 13.07
N GLU A 27 -2.74 13.27 13.15
CA GLU A 27 -2.19 14.09 14.25
C GLU A 27 -0.66 14.00 14.36
N THR A 28 0.00 13.59 13.28
CA THR A 28 1.45 13.57 13.17
C THR A 28 1.87 14.30 11.90
N THR A 29 3.10 14.79 11.87
CA THR A 29 3.66 15.37 10.65
C THR A 29 4.07 14.24 9.70
N ILE A 30 4.28 14.58 8.42
CA ILE A 30 4.83 13.63 7.43
C ILE A 30 6.15 13.07 7.96
N ASN A 31 7.02 13.92 8.46
CA ASN A 31 8.34 13.51 8.94
C ASN A 31 8.26 12.52 10.10
N SER A 32 7.44 12.84 11.11
CA SER A 32 7.25 11.97 12.26
C SER A 32 6.63 10.63 11.86
N ALA A 33 5.63 10.66 10.98
CA ALA A 33 4.98 9.44 10.48
C ALA A 33 5.96 8.55 9.72
N LEU A 34 6.76 9.12 8.84
CA LEU A 34 7.75 8.35 8.06
C LEU A 34 8.86 7.80 8.95
N ASP A 35 9.27 8.53 9.97
CA ASP A 35 10.24 8.02 10.93
C ASP A 35 9.69 6.79 11.66
N THR A 36 8.41 6.84 12.05
CA THR A 36 7.73 5.70 12.66
C THR A 36 7.75 4.48 11.75
N LEU A 37 7.42 4.66 10.46
CA LEU A 37 7.41 3.55 9.50
C LEU A 37 8.80 2.99 9.25
N LYS A 38 9.80 3.86 9.16
CA LYS A 38 11.18 3.44 8.99
C LYS A 38 11.68 2.63 10.19
N GLU A 39 11.38 3.10 11.39
CA GLU A 39 11.71 2.37 12.62
C GLU A 39 11.01 1.01 12.70
N ALA A 40 9.83 0.90 12.12
CA ALA A 40 9.09 -0.37 12.05
C ALA A 40 9.68 -1.33 11.00
N GLY A 41 10.67 -0.91 10.25
CA GLY A 41 11.38 -1.76 9.29
C GLY A 41 11.02 -1.51 7.83
N ALA A 42 10.23 -0.49 7.51
CA ALA A 42 9.85 -0.21 6.12
C ALA A 42 11.09 0.05 5.25
N ASP A 43 11.14 -0.58 4.10
CA ASP A 43 12.17 -0.37 3.08
C ASP A 43 11.65 0.49 1.93
N ALA A 44 10.34 0.52 1.75
CA ALA A 44 9.67 1.28 0.70
C ALA A 44 8.30 1.74 1.18
N VAL A 45 7.79 2.78 0.53
CA VAL A 45 6.43 3.29 0.76
C VAL A 45 5.68 3.26 -0.56
N VAL A 46 4.53 2.59 -0.56
CA VAL A 46 3.63 2.51 -1.71
C VAL A 46 2.43 3.41 -1.45
N THR A 47 2.34 4.49 -2.20
CA THR A 47 1.30 5.50 -2.09
C THR A 47 0.23 5.24 -3.14
N LEU A 48 -1.01 5.00 -2.71
CA LEU A 48 -2.11 4.68 -3.60
C LEU A 48 -2.99 5.89 -3.92
N LEU A 49 -2.52 7.08 -3.60
CA LEU A 49 -3.27 8.32 -3.78
C LEU A 49 -2.93 8.98 -5.11
N PRO A 50 -3.95 9.41 -5.89
CA PRO A 50 -3.71 10.31 -7.00
C PRO A 50 -3.17 11.67 -6.52
N ASP A 51 -2.52 12.42 -7.39
CA ASP A 51 -1.93 13.72 -7.04
C ASP A 51 -2.98 14.69 -6.48
N THR A 52 -4.19 14.66 -7.01
CA THR A 52 -5.27 15.54 -6.53
C THR A 52 -5.64 15.24 -5.08
N GLU A 53 -5.61 13.98 -4.69
CA GLU A 53 -5.91 13.58 -3.31
C GLU A 53 -4.73 13.92 -2.38
N ILE A 54 -3.51 13.74 -2.84
CA ILE A 54 -2.31 14.15 -2.11
C ILE A 54 -2.36 15.65 -1.80
N ASP A 55 -2.72 16.47 -2.80
CA ASP A 55 -2.86 17.91 -2.62
C ASP A 55 -3.99 18.26 -1.64
N ALA A 56 -5.13 17.57 -1.77
CA ALA A 56 -6.28 17.80 -0.90
C ALA A 56 -5.97 17.44 0.57
N LEU A 57 -5.12 16.46 0.80
CA LEU A 57 -4.69 16.04 2.15
C LEU A 57 -3.52 16.87 2.67
N GLU A 58 -3.01 17.80 1.86
CA GLU A 58 -1.89 18.68 2.22
C GLU A 58 -0.60 17.91 2.53
N VAL A 59 -0.33 16.85 1.78
CA VAL A 59 0.88 16.02 1.94
C VAL A 59 1.71 15.98 0.65
N SER A 60 1.75 17.09 -0.09
CA SER A 60 2.43 17.16 -1.39
C SER A 60 3.91 16.81 -1.34
N GLY A 61 4.57 17.00 -0.20
CA GLY A 61 5.99 16.68 -0.04
C GLY A 61 6.27 15.21 0.31
N LEU A 62 5.25 14.36 0.35
CA LEU A 62 5.39 12.99 0.83
C LEU A 62 6.47 12.19 0.09
N GLY A 63 6.45 12.19 -1.24
CA GLY A 63 7.42 11.43 -2.03
C GLY A 63 8.86 11.85 -1.78
N ASP A 64 9.10 13.17 -1.74
CA ASP A 64 10.44 13.70 -1.47
C ASP A 64 10.93 13.31 -0.07
N GLU A 65 10.04 13.38 0.92
CA GLU A 65 10.39 13.01 2.29
C GLU A 65 10.68 11.51 2.42
N VAL A 66 9.97 10.66 1.70
CA VAL A 66 10.25 9.22 1.64
C VAL A 66 11.66 8.99 1.12
N GLU A 67 11.99 9.60 -0.02
CA GLU A 67 13.28 9.42 -0.68
C GLU A 67 14.44 9.99 0.14
N GLN A 68 14.24 11.09 0.84
CA GLN A 68 15.25 11.67 1.72
C GLN A 68 15.65 10.73 2.85
N ARG A 69 14.78 9.80 3.23
CA ARG A 69 15.07 8.81 4.27
C ARG A 69 15.73 7.55 3.72
N GLY A 70 16.06 7.53 2.43
CA GLY A 70 16.65 6.36 1.78
C GLY A 70 15.66 5.26 1.50
N LEU A 71 14.35 5.55 1.60
CA LEU A 71 13.30 4.61 1.26
C LEU A 71 12.92 4.77 -0.21
N THR A 72 12.51 3.67 -0.85
CA THR A 72 12.00 3.73 -2.22
C THR A 72 10.54 4.15 -2.20
N TRP A 73 10.15 5.08 -3.06
CA TRP A 73 8.78 5.55 -3.15
C TRP A 73 8.13 5.07 -4.43
N PHE A 74 6.93 4.46 -4.28
CA PHE A 74 6.10 4.05 -5.40
C PHE A 74 4.77 4.80 -5.31
N GLN A 75 4.32 5.36 -6.42
CA GLN A 75 2.98 5.94 -6.51
C GLN A 75 2.18 5.15 -7.53
N LEU A 76 1.15 4.45 -7.04
CA LEU A 76 0.26 3.61 -7.83
C LEU A 76 -1.17 4.12 -7.59
N PRO A 77 -1.58 5.18 -8.30
CA PRO A 77 -2.82 5.90 -7.95
C PRO A 77 -4.09 5.11 -8.21
N ILE A 78 -4.96 5.06 -7.21
CA ILE A 78 -6.30 4.46 -7.29
C ILE A 78 -7.26 5.49 -6.73
N GLU A 79 -8.30 5.86 -7.51
CA GLU A 79 -9.34 6.75 -7.02
C GLU A 79 -10.13 6.08 -5.89
N ASP A 80 -10.51 6.87 -4.89
CA ASP A 80 -11.26 6.33 -3.76
C ASP A 80 -12.61 5.77 -4.22
N ASP A 81 -13.00 4.63 -3.66
CA ASP A 81 -14.24 3.92 -3.98
C ASP A 81 -14.34 3.43 -5.43
N GLU A 82 -13.25 3.41 -6.18
CA GLU A 82 -13.22 2.94 -7.56
C GLU A 82 -12.24 1.80 -7.75
N GLU A 83 -12.37 1.09 -8.86
CA GLU A 83 -11.37 0.10 -9.24
C GLU A 83 -10.15 0.79 -9.84
N PRO A 84 -8.96 0.13 -9.83
CA PRO A 84 -7.79 0.68 -10.51
C PRO A 84 -8.07 0.95 -11.98
N GLY A 85 -7.75 2.16 -12.41
CA GLY A 85 -7.99 2.60 -13.77
C GLY A 85 -6.72 2.71 -14.59
N GLU A 86 -6.76 3.56 -15.63
CA GLU A 86 -5.65 3.69 -16.59
C GLU A 86 -4.39 4.26 -15.93
N ALA A 87 -4.54 5.23 -15.02
CA ALA A 87 -3.39 5.80 -14.32
C ALA A 87 -2.66 4.75 -13.48
N PHE A 88 -3.42 3.88 -12.80
CA PHE A 88 -2.83 2.76 -12.06
C PHE A 88 -2.11 1.81 -13.02
N LYS A 89 -2.77 1.46 -14.12
CA LYS A 89 -2.21 0.51 -15.09
C LYS A 89 -0.86 0.99 -15.62
N GLN A 90 -0.76 2.25 -16.00
CA GLN A 90 0.49 2.82 -16.49
C GLN A 90 1.57 2.82 -15.42
N ALA A 91 1.24 3.26 -14.21
CA ALA A 91 2.18 3.28 -13.11
C ALA A 91 2.64 1.87 -12.72
N TRP A 92 1.72 0.91 -12.72
CA TRP A 92 2.01 -0.49 -12.45
C TRP A 92 3.00 -1.08 -13.46
N GLU A 93 2.75 -0.87 -14.76
CA GLU A 93 3.64 -1.36 -15.81
C GLU A 93 5.07 -0.80 -15.68
N GLU A 94 5.19 0.45 -15.25
CA GLU A 94 6.50 1.10 -15.10
C GLU A 94 7.24 0.67 -13.82
N GLN A 95 6.51 0.37 -12.75
CA GLN A 95 7.09 0.21 -11.41
C GLN A 95 7.08 -1.21 -10.88
N LYS A 96 6.30 -2.11 -11.47
CA LYS A 96 6.11 -3.46 -10.91
C LYS A 96 7.41 -4.26 -10.78
N ALA A 97 8.32 -4.13 -11.72
CA ALA A 97 9.57 -4.88 -11.69
C ALA A 97 10.42 -4.51 -10.46
N THR A 98 10.54 -3.22 -10.18
CA THR A 98 11.27 -2.73 -9.01
C THR A 98 10.56 -3.12 -7.72
N LEU A 99 9.24 -3.02 -7.70
CA LEU A 99 8.44 -3.37 -6.54
C LEU A 99 8.59 -4.86 -6.20
N PHE A 100 8.49 -5.73 -7.20
CA PHE A 100 8.67 -7.17 -7.01
C PHE A 100 10.11 -7.56 -6.68
N ASP A 101 11.09 -6.81 -7.15
CA ASP A 101 12.48 -7.04 -6.74
C ASP A 101 12.60 -6.90 -5.22
N LEU A 102 12.06 -5.83 -4.65
CA LEU A 102 12.05 -5.63 -3.21
C LEU A 102 11.25 -6.73 -2.49
N PHE A 103 10.06 -7.02 -2.99
CA PHE A 103 9.20 -8.05 -2.41
C PHE A 103 9.89 -9.42 -2.39
N ASN A 104 10.52 -9.80 -3.50
CA ASN A 104 11.18 -11.10 -3.64
C ASN A 104 12.47 -11.19 -2.80
N ARG A 105 13.04 -10.04 -2.43
CA ARG A 105 14.22 -9.99 -1.56
C ARG A 105 13.87 -9.97 -0.07
N GLY A 106 12.60 -10.17 0.27
CA GLY A 106 12.16 -10.20 1.66
C GLY A 106 12.04 -8.85 2.32
N LYS A 107 11.93 -7.77 1.53
CA LYS A 107 11.84 -6.41 2.07
C LYS A 107 10.44 -6.09 2.59
N THR A 108 10.34 -5.02 3.37
CA THR A 108 9.09 -4.57 3.97
C THR A 108 8.54 -3.38 3.19
N LEU A 109 7.29 -3.51 2.75
CA LEU A 109 6.58 -2.48 1.99
C LEU A 109 5.50 -1.85 2.85
N ALA A 110 5.61 -0.55 3.11
CA ALA A 110 4.54 0.19 3.78
C ALA A 110 3.56 0.66 2.72
N ILE A 111 2.33 0.17 2.79
CA ILE A 111 1.28 0.44 1.82
C ILE A 111 0.25 1.34 2.48
N HIS A 112 -0.09 2.47 1.85
CA HIS A 112 -1.09 3.37 2.38
C HIS A 112 -2.02 3.92 1.31
N CYS A 113 -3.23 4.22 1.72
CA CYS A 113 -4.15 5.07 1.00
C CYS A 113 -4.49 6.25 1.92
N ARG A 114 -5.74 6.66 2.03
CA ARG A 114 -6.12 7.68 3.01
C ARG A 114 -6.22 7.05 4.40
N GLY A 115 -7.07 6.01 4.55
CA GLY A 115 -7.34 5.37 5.84
C GLY A 115 -6.55 4.10 6.13
N GLY A 116 -5.90 3.51 5.13
CA GLY A 116 -5.06 2.33 5.33
C GLY A 116 -5.80 1.00 5.31
N SER A 117 -7.00 0.92 4.75
CA SER A 117 -7.79 -0.31 4.70
C SER A 117 -8.22 -0.72 3.30
N GLY A 118 -9.09 0.05 2.64
CA GLY A 118 -9.71 -0.33 1.36
C GLY A 118 -8.72 -0.52 0.23
N ARG A 119 -8.20 0.58 -0.29
CA ARG A 119 -7.23 0.55 -1.38
C ARG A 119 -5.94 -0.15 -0.96
N THR A 120 -5.52 0.02 0.30
CA THR A 120 -4.35 -0.65 0.85
C THR A 120 -4.52 -2.17 0.82
N GLY A 121 -5.66 -2.68 1.26
CA GLY A 121 -5.96 -4.11 1.20
C GLY A 121 -6.01 -4.63 -0.23
N LEU A 122 -6.58 -3.85 -1.16
CA LEU A 122 -6.61 -4.22 -2.58
C LEU A 122 -5.19 -4.35 -3.14
N MET A 123 -4.31 -3.39 -2.86
CA MET A 123 -2.94 -3.43 -3.37
C MET A 123 -2.17 -4.62 -2.79
N ALA A 124 -2.33 -4.89 -1.51
CA ALA A 124 -1.74 -6.07 -0.89
C ALA A 124 -2.22 -7.35 -1.58
N ALA A 125 -3.52 -7.44 -1.88
CA ALA A 125 -4.07 -8.59 -2.60
C ALA A 125 -3.47 -8.75 -4.00
N ILE A 126 -3.32 -7.65 -4.73
CA ILE A 126 -2.70 -7.67 -6.07
C ILE A 126 -1.28 -8.25 -5.99
N LEU A 127 -0.48 -7.77 -5.04
CA LEU A 127 0.89 -8.26 -4.88
C LEU A 127 0.94 -9.76 -4.56
N LEU A 128 0.07 -10.23 -3.66
CA LEU A 128 0.05 -11.64 -3.29
C LEU A 128 -0.49 -12.53 -4.41
N LEU A 129 -1.53 -12.10 -5.11
CA LEU A 129 -2.06 -12.86 -6.24
C LEU A 129 -1.06 -12.93 -7.39
N GLU A 130 -0.36 -11.83 -7.68
CA GLU A 130 0.70 -11.82 -8.70
C GLU A 130 1.87 -12.72 -8.31
N SER A 131 2.11 -12.90 -7.02
CA SER A 131 3.15 -13.81 -6.54
C SER A 131 2.73 -15.28 -6.54
N GLY A 132 1.48 -15.58 -6.90
CA GLY A 132 0.98 -16.94 -7.04
C GLY A 132 0.20 -17.48 -5.84
N GLU A 133 -0.09 -16.66 -4.84
CA GLU A 133 -0.90 -17.12 -3.70
C GLU A 133 -2.36 -17.29 -4.09
N LYS A 134 -3.05 -18.18 -3.40
CA LYS A 134 -4.46 -18.47 -3.66
C LYS A 134 -5.36 -17.44 -2.98
N TRP A 135 -6.48 -17.12 -3.65
CA TRP A 135 -7.41 -16.11 -3.15
C TRP A 135 -7.85 -16.35 -1.70
N ALA A 136 -8.19 -17.59 -1.34
CA ALA A 136 -8.65 -17.89 0.02
C ALA A 136 -7.60 -17.51 1.07
N ASP A 137 -6.32 -17.78 0.79
CA ASP A 137 -5.21 -17.42 1.68
C ASP A 137 -4.99 -15.91 1.71
N VAL A 138 -5.02 -15.26 0.54
CA VAL A 138 -4.86 -13.82 0.39
C VAL A 138 -5.92 -13.08 1.21
N GLN A 139 -7.18 -13.44 1.00
CA GLN A 139 -8.31 -12.81 1.69
C GLN A 139 -8.18 -12.98 3.20
N SER A 140 -7.89 -14.20 3.65
CA SER A 140 -7.76 -14.50 5.09
C SER A 140 -6.63 -13.70 5.73
N ARG A 141 -5.47 -13.64 5.09
CA ARG A 141 -4.32 -12.89 5.62
C ARG A 141 -4.63 -11.40 5.77
N ILE A 142 -5.16 -10.81 4.71
CA ILE A 142 -5.40 -9.36 4.69
C ILE A 142 -6.50 -9.00 5.67
N GLN A 143 -7.59 -9.78 5.70
CA GLN A 143 -8.71 -9.50 6.60
C GLN A 143 -8.37 -9.78 8.07
N SER A 144 -7.33 -10.55 8.35
CA SER A 144 -6.86 -10.71 9.73
C SER A 144 -6.33 -9.39 10.31
N VAL A 145 -5.85 -8.49 9.45
CA VAL A 145 -5.30 -7.18 9.85
C VAL A 145 -6.30 -6.06 9.58
N ARG A 146 -7.04 -6.16 8.47
CA ARG A 146 -8.03 -5.17 8.05
C ARG A 146 -9.34 -5.89 7.69
N PRO A 147 -10.21 -6.16 8.69
CA PRO A 147 -11.42 -6.97 8.46
C PRO A 147 -12.35 -6.44 7.36
N LYS A 148 -12.35 -5.12 7.13
CA LYS A 148 -13.20 -4.49 6.11
C LYS A 148 -12.55 -4.41 4.73
N ALA A 149 -11.28 -4.78 4.59
CA ALA A 149 -10.62 -4.83 3.29
C ALA A 149 -11.21 -5.95 2.44
N LEU A 150 -11.12 -5.79 1.12
CA LEU A 150 -11.59 -6.78 0.15
C LEU A 150 -13.09 -7.05 0.23
N THR A 151 -13.87 -6.03 0.59
CA THR A 151 -15.33 -6.09 0.64
C THR A 151 -15.99 -5.12 -0.33
N HIS A 152 -15.25 -4.12 -0.85
CA HIS A 152 -15.81 -3.14 -1.76
C HIS A 152 -16.11 -3.79 -3.12
N PRO A 153 -17.34 -3.64 -3.66
CA PRO A 153 -17.71 -4.29 -4.92
C PRO A 153 -16.79 -3.95 -6.09
N ALA A 154 -16.35 -2.70 -6.21
CA ALA A 154 -15.43 -2.28 -7.28
C ALA A 154 -14.09 -3.01 -7.19
N HIS A 155 -13.57 -3.21 -5.98
CA HIS A 155 -12.31 -3.92 -5.76
C HIS A 155 -12.44 -5.40 -6.10
N ILE A 156 -13.51 -6.04 -5.66
CA ILE A 156 -13.76 -7.46 -5.95
C ILE A 156 -13.98 -7.66 -7.45
N SER A 157 -14.72 -6.76 -8.10
CA SER A 157 -14.92 -6.82 -9.55
C SER A 157 -13.59 -6.75 -10.31
N TYR A 158 -12.69 -5.86 -9.92
CA TYR A 158 -11.36 -5.75 -10.52
C TYR A 158 -10.57 -7.04 -10.37
N LEU A 159 -10.56 -7.62 -9.17
CA LEU A 159 -9.83 -8.86 -8.90
C LEU A 159 -10.38 -10.03 -9.71
N LYS A 160 -11.71 -10.11 -9.87
CA LYS A 160 -12.33 -11.15 -10.70
C LYS A 160 -11.97 -11.02 -12.19
N LYS A 161 -11.83 -9.79 -12.68
CA LYS A 161 -11.47 -9.54 -14.07
C LYS A 161 -10.02 -9.91 -14.39
N HIS A 162 -9.13 -9.71 -13.44
CA HIS A 162 -7.68 -9.84 -13.68
C HIS A 162 -7.06 -11.09 -13.07
N TYR A 163 -7.72 -11.72 -12.12
CA TYR A 163 -7.24 -12.90 -11.42
C TYR A 163 -8.36 -13.92 -11.26
N SER A 164 -8.01 -15.20 -11.18
CA SER A 164 -8.99 -16.27 -11.01
C SER A 164 -9.37 -16.41 -9.54
N ILE A 165 -10.32 -15.59 -9.10
CA ILE A 165 -10.80 -15.66 -7.72
C ILE A 165 -12.27 -16.08 -7.63
#